data_460f201ca7f7131fbd72c44a61100327
#
_entry.id   460f201ca7f7131fbd72c44a61100327
#
_cell.length_a   1.000
_cell.length_b   1.000
_cell.length_c   1.000
_cell.angle_alpha   90.00
_cell.angle_beta   90.00
_cell.angle_gamma   90.00
#
_symmetry.space_group_name_H-M   'P 1'
#
loop_
_entity.id
_entity.type
_entity.pdbx_description
1 polymer ?
#
loop_
_entity_poly.entity_id
_entity_poly.type
_entity_poly.pdbx_seq_one_letter_code
_entity_poly.pdbx_strand_id
1 'polypeptide(L)'
;MKPAIAHIINHTHWDREWFLTAVYTSRWIPRLIDRLGELAAANPDFRYLFDGQTLVLEDLAAVAPDYLPRATALIRSGNLTVGPCYCQPDWQLAGGELLLRNLLLGHEDVQRCGGAAGATGWLVDTFGHISQAPQLHRLFGLDAVYVWRGVPQLAPYFTWVGSDGSRLLAVDLFGGYRNLYGVTHAPAVAVRRLHAEVAKLQPHY
;
A
#
# COMPACT_ATOMS: atom_id res chain seq x y z
N MET A 1 -23.09 0.75 -21.82
CA MET A 1 -21.74 0.99 -21.31
C MET A 1 -20.84 -0.13 -21.77
N LYS A 2 -19.59 0.15 -22.15
CA LYS A 2 -18.62 -0.92 -22.40
C LYS A 2 -18.40 -1.68 -21.08
N PRO A 3 -18.18 -3.01 -21.11
CA PRO A 3 -17.85 -3.75 -19.92
C PRO A 3 -16.53 -3.20 -19.35
N ALA A 4 -16.51 -2.94 -18.04
CA ALA A 4 -15.34 -2.47 -17.33
C ALA A 4 -14.92 -3.51 -16.28
N ILE A 5 -13.61 -3.66 -16.07
CA ILE A 5 -13.05 -4.47 -14.99
C ILE A 5 -12.64 -3.51 -13.89
N ALA A 6 -13.18 -3.71 -12.68
CA ALA A 6 -12.78 -2.97 -11.50
C ALA A 6 -11.81 -3.80 -10.66
N HIS A 7 -10.57 -3.33 -10.52
CA HIS A 7 -9.60 -3.91 -9.60
C HIS A 7 -9.75 -3.24 -8.23
N ILE A 8 -10.02 -4.05 -7.20
CA ILE A 8 -10.18 -3.57 -5.83
C ILE A 8 -8.91 -3.90 -5.06
N ILE A 9 -8.22 -2.85 -4.58
CA ILE A 9 -7.06 -2.98 -3.72
C ILE A 9 -7.53 -2.88 -2.28
N ASN A 10 -7.59 -4.01 -1.58
CA ASN A 10 -7.87 -4.02 -0.14
C ASN A 10 -6.62 -3.56 0.59
N HIS A 11 -6.72 -2.49 1.33
CA HIS A 11 -5.57 -1.96 2.05
C HIS A 11 -5.98 -1.24 3.33
N THR A 12 -5.02 -0.95 4.18
CA THR A 12 -5.11 0.08 5.22
C THR A 12 -4.25 1.27 4.82
N HIS A 13 -4.59 2.45 5.30
CA HIS A 13 -3.66 3.55 5.47
C HIS A 13 -3.29 3.60 6.94
N TRP A 14 -1.98 3.48 7.22
CA TRP A 14 -1.50 3.29 8.57
C TRP A 14 -0.69 4.51 9.03
N ASP A 15 -1.41 5.49 9.63
CA ASP A 15 -0.77 6.53 10.40
C ASP A 15 -0.40 5.95 11.77
N ARG A 16 0.86 5.54 11.92
CA ARG A 16 1.35 4.95 13.16
C ARG A 16 1.16 5.89 14.35
N GLU A 17 1.40 7.17 14.13
CA GLU A 17 1.18 8.25 15.09
C GLU A 17 0.50 9.43 14.39
N TRP A 18 -0.70 9.77 14.84
CA TRP A 18 -1.46 10.93 14.38
C TRP A 18 -2.38 11.41 15.49
N PHE A 19 -3.68 11.03 15.49
CA PHE A 19 -4.59 11.30 16.62
C PHE A 19 -4.30 10.41 17.83
N LEU A 20 -3.74 9.23 17.60
CA LEU A 20 -3.36 8.26 18.60
C LEU A 20 -1.86 7.98 18.48
N THR A 21 -1.24 7.66 19.59
CA THR A 21 0.18 7.26 19.63
C THR A 21 0.34 5.81 19.16
N ALA A 22 1.56 5.44 18.77
CA ALA A 22 1.92 4.07 18.36
C ALA A 22 1.50 3.01 19.38
N VAL A 23 1.55 3.32 20.67
CA VAL A 23 1.11 2.40 21.75
C VAL A 23 -0.36 2.00 21.61
N TYR A 24 -1.21 2.87 21.09
CA TYR A 24 -2.63 2.56 20.85
C TYR A 24 -2.84 1.90 19.51
N THR A 25 -2.23 2.42 18.45
CA THR A 25 -2.44 1.93 17.08
C THR A 25 -1.90 0.51 16.91
N SER A 26 -0.74 0.18 17.49
CA SER A 26 -0.14 -1.15 17.41
C SER A 26 -1.02 -2.26 18.00
N ARG A 27 -1.87 -1.93 18.98
CA ARG A 27 -2.81 -2.90 19.59
C ARG A 27 -3.88 -3.42 18.63
N TRP A 28 -4.11 -2.76 17.51
CA TRP A 28 -5.08 -3.20 16.50
C TRP A 28 -4.50 -4.26 15.56
N ILE A 29 -3.17 -4.33 15.44
CA ILE A 29 -2.49 -5.21 14.49
C ILE A 29 -2.83 -6.69 14.71
N PRO A 30 -2.80 -7.26 15.94
CA PRO A 30 -3.14 -8.66 16.15
C PRO A 30 -4.55 -9.02 15.63
N ARG A 31 -5.54 -8.18 15.92
CA ARG A 31 -6.93 -8.39 15.44
C ARG A 31 -7.02 -8.31 13.91
N LEU A 32 -6.24 -7.42 13.28
CA LEU A 32 -6.17 -7.35 11.83
C LEU A 32 -5.57 -8.64 11.27
N ILE A 33 -4.46 -9.14 11.83
CA ILE A 33 -3.85 -10.41 11.40
C ILE A 33 -4.83 -11.58 11.55
N ASP A 34 -5.60 -11.67 12.65
CA ASP A 34 -6.65 -12.67 12.81
C ASP A 34 -7.66 -12.57 11.68
N ARG A 35 -8.16 -11.36 11.43
CA ARG A 35 -9.17 -11.14 10.39
C ARG A 35 -8.65 -11.46 8.99
N LEU A 36 -7.42 -11.09 8.67
CA LEU A 36 -6.79 -11.43 7.40
C LEU A 36 -6.64 -12.95 7.25
N GLY A 37 -6.28 -13.67 8.32
CA GLY A 37 -6.20 -15.13 8.34
C GLY A 37 -7.56 -15.79 8.04
N GLU A 38 -8.64 -15.30 8.65
CA GLU A 38 -10.01 -15.76 8.36
C GLU A 38 -10.40 -15.53 6.89
N LEU A 39 -10.13 -14.34 6.37
CA LEU A 39 -10.45 -13.98 4.98
C LEU A 39 -9.64 -14.81 3.98
N ALA A 40 -8.34 -15.02 4.23
CA ALA A 40 -7.48 -15.84 3.39
C ALA A 40 -7.90 -17.32 3.41
N ALA A 41 -8.33 -17.83 4.57
CA ALA A 41 -8.84 -19.20 4.69
C ALA A 41 -10.17 -19.38 3.94
N ALA A 42 -11.04 -18.38 3.96
CA ALA A 42 -12.31 -18.39 3.24
C ALA A 42 -12.16 -18.18 1.72
N ASN A 43 -11.13 -17.43 1.32
CA ASN A 43 -10.83 -17.14 -0.09
C ASN A 43 -9.30 -17.06 -0.28
N PRO A 44 -8.63 -18.11 -0.78
CA PRO A 44 -7.19 -18.13 -1.02
C PRO A 44 -6.69 -17.05 -1.99
N ASP A 45 -7.57 -16.52 -2.84
CA ASP A 45 -7.24 -15.43 -3.76
C ASP A 45 -7.36 -14.04 -3.12
N PHE A 46 -7.81 -13.96 -1.87
CA PHE A 46 -7.85 -12.69 -1.14
C PHE A 46 -6.46 -12.09 -0.99
N ARG A 47 -6.33 -10.80 -1.29
CA ARG A 47 -5.08 -10.04 -1.17
C ARG A 47 -5.32 -8.78 -0.34
N TYR A 48 -4.34 -8.44 0.47
CA TYR A 48 -4.37 -7.25 1.31
C TYR A 48 -3.01 -6.56 1.30
N LEU A 49 -3.00 -5.24 1.17
CA LEU A 49 -1.80 -4.40 1.23
C LEU A 49 -1.78 -3.64 2.56
N PHE A 50 -0.71 -3.82 3.32
CA PHE A 50 -0.48 -3.03 4.53
C PHE A 50 0.32 -1.78 4.18
N ASP A 51 -0.35 -0.80 3.61
CA ASP A 51 0.11 0.58 3.35
C ASP A 51 1.54 0.72 2.75
N GLY A 52 2.05 -0.30 2.09
CA GLY A 52 3.39 -0.25 1.50
C GLY A 52 4.54 -0.13 2.51
N GLN A 53 4.36 -0.51 3.79
CA GLN A 53 5.37 -0.40 4.83
C GLN A 53 5.53 -1.69 5.65
N THR A 54 6.74 -1.91 6.21
CA THR A 54 7.07 -3.10 7.01
C THR A 54 7.14 -2.83 8.51
N LEU A 55 7.19 -1.58 8.96
CA LEU A 55 7.26 -1.18 10.37
C LEU A 55 6.17 -1.85 11.23
N VAL A 56 5.02 -2.17 10.63
CA VAL A 56 3.94 -2.93 11.27
C VAL A 56 4.40 -4.26 11.86
N LEU A 57 5.41 -4.90 11.28
CA LEU A 57 5.96 -6.19 11.77
C LEU A 57 6.74 -5.99 13.08
N GLU A 58 7.48 -4.88 13.18
CA GLU A 58 8.17 -4.49 14.41
C GLU A 58 7.17 -4.13 15.52
N ASP A 59 6.15 -3.34 15.18
CA ASP A 59 5.06 -3.02 16.12
C ASP A 59 4.33 -4.29 16.59
N LEU A 60 4.07 -5.24 15.69
CA LEU A 60 3.47 -6.53 16.04
C LEU A 60 4.38 -7.33 16.96
N ALA A 61 5.69 -7.37 16.67
CA ALA A 61 6.66 -8.05 17.51
C ALA A 61 6.69 -7.48 18.94
N ALA A 62 6.54 -6.17 19.06
CA ALA A 62 6.57 -5.48 20.35
C ALA A 62 5.32 -5.75 21.20
N VAL A 63 4.12 -5.86 20.57
CA VAL A 63 2.85 -5.97 21.32
C VAL A 63 2.31 -7.40 21.39
N ALA A 64 2.64 -8.24 20.43
CA ALA A 64 2.13 -9.62 20.33
C ALA A 64 3.10 -10.50 19.51
N PRO A 65 4.29 -10.82 20.02
CA PRO A 65 5.31 -11.57 19.29
C PRO A 65 4.82 -12.94 18.78
N ASP A 66 3.90 -13.58 19.47
CA ASP A 66 3.29 -14.86 19.09
C ASP A 66 2.48 -14.80 17.79
N TYR A 67 2.15 -13.59 17.33
CA TYR A 67 1.45 -13.38 16.05
C TYR A 67 2.39 -13.29 14.84
N LEU A 68 3.69 -13.11 15.03
CA LEU A 68 4.65 -13.00 13.92
C LEU A 68 4.63 -14.22 12.98
N PRO A 69 4.57 -15.49 13.48
CA PRO A 69 4.47 -16.63 12.58
C PRO A 69 3.22 -16.60 11.68
N ARG A 70 2.10 -16.11 12.19
CA ARG A 70 0.84 -15.97 11.43
C ARG A 70 0.97 -14.90 10.35
N ALA A 71 1.47 -13.71 10.71
CA ALA A 71 1.74 -12.63 9.75
C ALA A 71 2.72 -13.09 8.66
N THR A 72 3.80 -13.76 9.05
CA THR A 72 4.78 -14.35 8.12
C THR A 72 4.16 -15.37 7.18
N ALA A 73 3.27 -16.24 7.66
CA ALA A 73 2.55 -17.19 6.82
C ALA A 73 1.68 -16.48 5.76
N LEU A 74 0.97 -15.41 6.14
CA LEU A 74 0.16 -14.59 5.22
C LEU A 74 1.04 -13.88 4.18
N ILE A 75 2.24 -13.41 4.57
CA ILE A 75 3.19 -12.79 3.64
C ILE A 75 3.71 -13.83 2.64
N ARG A 76 4.11 -15.02 3.10
CA ARG A 76 4.60 -16.11 2.24
C ARG A 76 3.57 -16.60 1.24
N SER A 77 2.30 -16.68 1.65
CA SER A 77 1.19 -17.06 0.75
C SER A 77 0.80 -15.95 -0.22
N GLY A 78 1.31 -14.72 -0.04
CA GLY A 78 0.93 -13.55 -0.83
C GLY A 78 -0.44 -12.97 -0.46
N ASN A 79 -1.10 -13.46 0.60
CA ASN A 79 -2.36 -12.88 1.06
C ASN A 79 -2.17 -11.53 1.77
N LEU A 80 -1.00 -11.31 2.37
CA LEU A 80 -0.60 -10.03 2.94
C LEU A 80 0.65 -9.51 2.24
N THR A 81 0.57 -8.32 1.68
CA THR A 81 1.70 -7.58 1.13
C THR A 81 2.10 -6.49 2.12
N VAL A 82 3.37 -6.44 2.49
CA VAL A 82 4.02 -5.38 3.27
C VAL A 82 5.18 -4.80 2.47
N GLY A 83 5.65 -3.59 2.80
CA GLY A 83 6.68 -2.92 2.02
C GLY A 83 6.16 -2.33 0.69
N PRO A 84 7.02 -1.72 -0.11
CA PRO A 84 8.48 -1.85 -0.17
C PRO A 84 9.27 -1.00 0.83
N CYS A 85 8.63 -0.04 1.50
CA CYS A 85 9.29 0.82 2.48
C CYS A 85 9.32 0.18 3.87
N TYR A 86 10.27 0.57 4.70
CA TYR A 86 10.21 0.31 6.14
C TYR A 86 9.07 1.11 6.76
N CYS A 87 9.03 2.43 6.53
CA CYS A 87 7.88 3.28 6.84
C CYS A 87 7.59 4.21 5.67
N GLN A 88 6.37 4.73 5.57
CA GLN A 88 6.02 5.72 4.54
C GLN A 88 6.70 7.06 4.87
N PRO A 89 7.71 7.49 4.10
CA PRO A 89 8.41 8.74 4.36
C PRO A 89 7.67 9.91 3.71
N ASP A 90 7.88 11.11 4.26
CA ASP A 90 7.62 12.33 3.52
C ASP A 90 8.82 12.60 2.59
N TRP A 91 8.63 12.33 1.29
CA TRP A 91 9.69 12.34 0.30
C TRP A 91 10.37 13.69 0.13
N GLN A 92 9.69 14.80 0.39
CA GLN A 92 10.27 16.13 0.28
C GLN A 92 11.08 16.56 1.51
N LEU A 93 10.82 15.93 2.66
CA LEU A 93 11.51 16.27 3.91
C LEU A 93 12.68 15.32 4.21
N ALA A 94 12.59 14.08 3.75
CA ALA A 94 13.61 13.07 4.01
C ALA A 94 14.82 13.24 3.09
N GLY A 95 16.02 13.12 3.65
CA GLY A 95 17.25 13.12 2.86
C GLY A 95 17.40 11.86 1.99
N GLY A 96 18.13 11.94 0.87
CA GLY A 96 18.28 10.83 -0.08
C GLY A 96 18.81 9.54 0.53
N GLU A 97 19.80 9.61 1.42
CA GLU A 97 20.34 8.45 2.15
C GLU A 97 19.27 7.79 3.03
N LEU A 98 18.42 8.57 3.68
CA LEU A 98 17.32 8.04 4.49
C LEU A 98 16.30 7.31 3.61
N LEU A 99 15.96 7.86 2.45
CA LEU A 99 15.04 7.23 1.51
C LEU A 99 15.60 5.89 0.98
N LEU A 100 16.89 5.83 0.66
CA LEU A 100 17.57 4.60 0.25
C LEU A 100 17.52 3.54 1.36
N ARG A 101 17.88 3.91 2.59
CA ARG A 101 17.86 2.99 3.72
C ARG A 101 16.46 2.51 4.06
N ASN A 102 15.48 3.38 3.96
CA ASN A 102 14.08 3.06 4.19
C ASN A 102 13.57 1.98 3.19
N LEU A 103 13.91 2.11 1.91
CA LEU A 103 13.61 1.09 0.90
C LEU A 103 14.41 -0.21 1.15
N LEU A 104 15.70 -0.10 1.48
CA LEU A 104 16.54 -1.26 1.76
C LEU A 104 15.99 -2.08 2.94
N LEU A 105 15.69 -1.43 4.07
CA LEU A 105 15.13 -2.10 5.25
C LEU A 105 13.79 -2.75 4.94
N GLY A 106 12.90 -2.06 4.22
CA GLY A 106 11.62 -2.64 3.83
C GLY A 106 11.78 -3.90 2.98
N HIS A 107 12.71 -3.92 2.02
CA HIS A 107 13.01 -5.11 1.22
C HIS A 107 13.60 -6.24 2.07
N GLU A 108 14.55 -5.93 2.96
CA GLU A 108 15.13 -6.91 3.88
C GLU A 108 14.08 -7.54 4.80
N ASP A 109 13.16 -6.76 5.34
CA ASP A 109 12.08 -7.25 6.21
C ASP A 109 11.17 -8.21 5.46
N VAL A 110 10.77 -7.87 4.23
CA VAL A 110 9.97 -8.76 3.38
C VAL A 110 10.71 -10.07 3.12
N GLN A 111 12.01 -10.02 2.80
CA GLN A 111 12.85 -11.21 2.58
C GLN A 111 12.98 -12.07 3.84
N ARG A 112 13.17 -11.46 5.02
CA ARG A 112 13.22 -12.17 6.31
C ARG A 112 11.92 -12.92 6.59
N CYS A 113 10.79 -12.39 6.17
CA CYS A 113 9.51 -13.09 6.24
C CYS A 113 9.35 -14.18 5.17
N GLY A 114 10.29 -14.32 4.24
CA GLY A 114 10.22 -15.27 3.12
C GLY A 114 9.19 -14.87 2.06
N GLY A 115 8.82 -13.60 2.01
CA GLY A 115 8.01 -13.00 0.96
C GLY A 115 8.85 -12.47 -0.19
N ALA A 116 8.18 -12.02 -1.26
CA ALA A 116 8.79 -11.24 -2.32
C ALA A 116 8.37 -9.77 -2.17
N ALA A 117 9.33 -8.85 -2.27
CA ALA A 117 8.97 -7.44 -2.38
C ALA A 117 8.11 -7.24 -3.63
N GLY A 118 6.99 -6.56 -3.49
CA GLY A 118 6.14 -6.22 -4.63
C GLY A 118 6.89 -5.34 -5.63
N ALA A 119 6.58 -5.47 -6.92
CA ALA A 119 7.17 -4.64 -7.97
C ALA A 119 6.59 -3.22 -8.02
N THR A 120 5.85 -2.80 -7.00
CA THR A 120 5.05 -1.57 -7.03
C THR A 120 5.26 -0.75 -5.75
N GLY A 121 5.55 0.53 -5.93
CA GLY A 121 5.56 1.51 -4.85
C GLY A 121 4.15 1.97 -4.46
N TRP A 122 4.02 2.53 -3.27
CA TRP A 122 2.75 3.01 -2.72
C TRP A 122 2.93 4.39 -2.10
N LEU A 123 2.55 5.45 -2.80
CA LEU A 123 2.76 6.85 -2.43
C LEU A 123 1.44 7.62 -2.41
N VAL A 124 0.48 7.14 -1.63
CA VAL A 124 -0.91 7.63 -1.72
C VAL A 124 -1.19 8.87 -0.87
N ASP A 125 -0.52 9.06 0.26
CA ASP A 125 -0.73 10.23 1.12
C ASP A 125 0.55 11.04 1.40
N THR A 126 1.54 10.90 0.54
CA THR A 126 2.79 11.66 0.55
C THR A 126 2.54 13.11 0.11
N PHE A 127 2.99 14.10 0.88
CA PHE A 127 2.71 15.52 0.63
C PHE A 127 3.59 16.18 -0.43
N GLY A 128 3.94 15.43 -1.43
CA GLY A 128 4.73 15.85 -2.57
C GLY A 128 5.81 14.84 -2.90
N HIS A 129 6.43 15.01 -4.05
CA HIS A 129 7.34 14.04 -4.60
C HIS A 129 8.62 14.73 -5.09
N ILE A 130 9.75 14.06 -4.92
CA ILE A 130 11.03 14.50 -5.46
C ILE A 130 11.21 13.99 -6.89
N SER A 131 11.96 14.74 -7.70
CA SER A 131 12.26 14.36 -9.08
C SER A 131 13.07 13.06 -9.21
N GLN A 132 13.69 12.60 -8.13
CA GLN A 132 14.45 11.36 -8.07
C GLN A 132 13.62 10.14 -7.64
N ALA A 133 12.32 10.29 -7.33
CA ALA A 133 11.48 9.17 -6.93
C ALA A 133 11.47 8.03 -7.96
N PRO A 134 11.38 8.26 -9.29
CA PRO A 134 11.51 7.19 -10.28
C PRO A 134 12.85 6.45 -10.21
N GLN A 135 13.95 7.17 -10.06
CA GLN A 135 15.29 6.60 -9.93
C GLN A 135 15.37 5.64 -8.74
N LEU A 136 14.92 6.09 -7.56
CA LEU A 136 14.96 5.28 -6.34
C LEU A 136 14.08 4.04 -6.47
N HIS A 137 12.86 4.16 -7.00
CA HIS A 137 11.99 3.01 -7.23
C HIS A 137 12.65 2.00 -8.19
N ARG A 138 13.19 2.46 -9.31
CA ARG A 138 13.85 1.60 -10.29
C ARG A 138 15.08 0.90 -9.72
N LEU A 139 15.84 1.57 -8.86
CA LEU A 139 17.01 0.98 -8.19
C LEU A 139 16.64 -0.25 -7.35
N PHE A 140 15.45 -0.26 -6.77
CA PHE A 140 14.91 -1.37 -5.98
C PHE A 140 14.01 -2.32 -6.79
N GLY A 141 14.04 -2.24 -8.12
CA GLY A 141 13.27 -3.15 -8.99
C GLY A 141 11.78 -2.87 -9.03
N LEU A 142 11.34 -1.71 -8.58
CA LEU A 142 9.94 -1.32 -8.64
C LEU A 142 9.63 -0.74 -10.02
N ASP A 143 8.67 -1.35 -10.73
CA ASP A 143 8.32 -0.97 -12.11
C ASP A 143 7.16 0.01 -12.19
N ALA A 144 6.37 0.10 -11.15
CA ALA A 144 5.21 0.97 -11.05
C ALA A 144 5.07 1.58 -9.66
N VAL A 145 4.23 2.61 -9.56
CA VAL A 145 3.88 3.24 -8.29
C VAL A 145 2.43 3.71 -8.33
N TYR A 146 1.70 3.48 -7.24
CA TYR A 146 0.42 4.13 -7.00
C TYR A 146 0.66 5.48 -6.34
N VAL A 147 0.01 6.51 -6.88
CA VAL A 147 0.10 7.88 -6.38
C VAL A 147 -1.30 8.48 -6.24
N TRP A 148 -1.45 9.46 -5.40
CA TRP A 148 -2.68 10.25 -5.31
C TRP A 148 -2.38 11.72 -5.01
N ARG A 149 -1.83 12.01 -3.87
CA ARG A 149 -1.50 13.38 -3.46
C ARG A 149 -0.25 13.87 -4.22
N GLY A 150 -0.20 15.16 -4.49
CA GLY A 150 0.97 15.78 -5.12
C GLY A 150 1.12 15.55 -6.63
N VAL A 151 0.09 14.99 -7.28
CA VAL A 151 0.03 14.83 -8.74
C VAL A 151 -1.19 15.58 -9.32
N PRO A 152 -1.13 16.03 -10.58
CA PRO A 152 -2.15 16.90 -11.16
C PRO A 152 -3.46 16.19 -11.54
N GLN A 153 -3.61 14.90 -11.37
CA GLN A 153 -4.79 14.10 -11.72
C GLN A 153 -5.30 14.32 -13.16
N LEU A 154 -4.38 14.39 -14.11
CA LEU A 154 -4.71 14.63 -15.53
C LEU A 154 -4.99 13.33 -16.30
N ALA A 155 -4.38 12.22 -15.88
CA ALA A 155 -4.52 10.93 -16.52
C ALA A 155 -4.36 9.81 -15.48
N PRO A 156 -5.15 8.71 -15.62
CA PRO A 156 -5.07 7.59 -14.66
C PRO A 156 -3.72 6.84 -14.71
N TYR A 157 -3.05 6.93 -15.85
CA TYR A 157 -1.73 6.33 -16.05
C TYR A 157 -0.81 7.34 -16.73
N PHE A 158 0.39 7.49 -16.21
CA PHE A 158 1.40 8.31 -16.88
C PHE A 158 2.80 7.72 -16.65
N THR A 159 3.73 8.07 -17.52
CA THR A 159 5.14 7.78 -17.30
C THR A 159 5.73 8.90 -16.47
N TRP A 160 6.14 8.57 -15.27
CA TRP A 160 6.91 9.49 -14.43
C TRP A 160 8.39 9.37 -14.80
N VAL A 161 8.98 10.49 -15.22
CA VAL A 161 10.38 10.55 -15.63
C VAL A 161 11.18 11.24 -14.53
N GLY A 162 12.19 10.56 -14.03
CA GLY A 162 13.12 11.08 -13.03
C GLY A 162 14.15 12.06 -13.64
N SER A 163 14.82 12.79 -12.78
CA SER A 163 15.88 13.74 -13.19
C SER A 163 17.07 13.07 -13.88
N ASP A 164 17.29 11.79 -13.65
CA ASP A 164 18.32 10.96 -14.28
C ASP A 164 17.85 10.26 -15.56
N GLY A 165 16.59 10.49 -15.99
CA GLY A 165 15.95 9.83 -17.11
C GLY A 165 15.30 8.48 -16.78
N SER A 166 15.37 7.98 -15.56
CA SER A 166 14.66 6.79 -15.11
C SER A 166 13.15 6.94 -15.34
N ARG A 167 12.50 5.86 -15.77
CA ARG A 167 11.07 5.87 -16.12
C ARG A 167 10.33 4.88 -15.22
N LEU A 168 9.20 5.34 -14.68
CA LEU A 168 8.33 4.58 -13.79
C LEU A 168 6.88 4.73 -14.26
N LEU A 169 6.12 3.65 -14.30
CA LEU A 169 4.67 3.72 -14.51
C LEU A 169 4.03 4.28 -13.25
N ALA A 170 3.37 5.42 -13.34
CA ALA A 170 2.55 5.94 -12.26
C ALA A 170 1.07 5.67 -12.52
N VAL A 171 0.39 5.16 -11.50
CA VAL A 171 -1.06 4.93 -11.48
C VAL A 171 -1.67 5.94 -10.53
N ASP A 172 -2.39 6.92 -11.08
CA ASP A 172 -3.06 7.94 -10.29
C ASP A 172 -4.40 7.40 -9.78
N LEU A 173 -4.58 7.40 -8.48
CA LEU A 173 -5.81 6.96 -7.83
C LEU A 173 -6.87 8.07 -7.86
N PHE A 174 -7.51 8.25 -9.00
CA PHE A 174 -8.60 9.23 -9.14
C PHE A 174 -9.64 9.05 -8.03
N GLY A 175 -10.03 10.16 -7.41
CA GLY A 175 -10.97 10.15 -6.29
C GLY A 175 -10.35 9.74 -4.95
N GLY A 176 -9.08 9.33 -4.93
CA GLY A 176 -8.31 9.00 -3.75
C GLY A 176 -8.21 7.51 -3.46
N TYR A 177 -7.45 7.17 -2.43
CA TYR A 177 -7.19 5.79 -1.98
C TYR A 177 -8.25 5.26 -1.00
N ARG A 178 -9.34 6.02 -0.75
CA ARG A 178 -10.39 5.68 0.23
C ARG A 178 -11.77 5.53 -0.40
N ASN A 179 -11.86 5.20 -1.70
CA ASN A 179 -13.11 5.14 -2.46
C ASN A 179 -14.19 4.26 -1.82
N LEU A 180 -13.79 3.10 -1.28
CA LEU A 180 -14.69 2.14 -0.63
C LEU A 180 -14.60 2.17 0.90
N TYR A 181 -14.01 3.22 1.49
CA TYR A 181 -13.93 3.35 2.93
C TYR A 181 -15.33 3.37 3.56
N GLY A 182 -15.48 2.63 4.68
CA GLY A 182 -16.76 2.56 5.39
C GLY A 182 -17.84 1.76 4.68
N VAL A 183 -17.50 0.99 3.64
CA VAL A 183 -18.46 0.06 3.03
C VAL A 183 -18.91 -0.95 4.08
N THR A 184 -20.23 -1.05 4.24
CA THR A 184 -20.86 -1.91 5.26
C THR A 184 -20.84 -3.37 4.84
N HIS A 185 -21.09 -4.27 5.81
CA HIS A 185 -21.21 -5.72 5.58
C HIS A 185 -22.49 -6.12 4.83
N ALA A 186 -23.38 -5.18 4.48
CA ALA A 186 -24.59 -5.45 3.70
C ALA A 186 -24.23 -5.55 2.20
N PRO A 187 -24.27 -6.74 1.58
CA PRO A 187 -23.79 -6.93 0.19
C PRO A 187 -24.43 -5.98 -0.83
N ALA A 188 -25.75 -5.76 -0.71
CA ALA A 188 -26.46 -4.87 -1.62
C ALA A 188 -26.00 -3.40 -1.49
N VAL A 189 -25.59 -2.95 -0.30
CA VAL A 189 -25.05 -1.60 -0.09
C VAL A 189 -23.63 -1.51 -0.67
N ALA A 190 -22.81 -2.54 -0.44
CA ALA A 190 -21.45 -2.61 -0.97
C ALA A 190 -21.45 -2.59 -2.50
N VAL A 191 -22.30 -3.38 -3.15
CA VAL A 191 -22.45 -3.42 -4.61
C VAL A 191 -22.88 -2.07 -5.17
N ARG A 192 -23.88 -1.41 -4.56
CA ARG A 192 -24.30 -0.07 -5.00
C ARG A 192 -23.18 0.95 -4.89
N ARG A 193 -22.40 0.90 -3.78
CA ARG A 193 -21.24 1.79 -3.58
C ARG A 193 -20.18 1.54 -4.65
N LEU A 194 -19.84 0.28 -4.91
CA LEU A 194 -18.90 -0.10 -5.96
C LEU A 194 -19.33 0.45 -7.32
N HIS A 195 -20.60 0.24 -7.71
CA HIS A 195 -21.11 0.77 -8.98
C HIS A 195 -21.03 2.29 -9.05
N ALA A 196 -21.32 3.00 -7.96
CA ALA A 196 -21.21 4.44 -7.90
C ALA A 196 -19.77 4.93 -8.08
N GLU A 197 -18.79 4.27 -7.45
CA GLU A 197 -17.38 4.60 -7.62
C GLU A 197 -16.87 4.27 -9.04
N VAL A 198 -17.24 3.12 -9.60
CA VAL A 198 -16.92 2.77 -10.99
C VAL A 198 -17.48 3.81 -11.97
N ALA A 199 -18.74 4.24 -11.78
CA ALA A 199 -19.35 5.26 -12.63
C ALA A 199 -18.63 6.61 -12.56
N LYS A 200 -18.09 7.00 -11.41
CA LYS A 200 -17.26 8.20 -11.27
C LYS A 200 -15.92 8.08 -11.98
N LEU A 201 -15.31 6.91 -11.90
CA LEU A 201 -13.95 6.69 -12.40
C LEU A 201 -13.92 6.40 -13.89
N GLN A 202 -14.97 5.77 -14.43
CA GLN A 202 -15.04 5.33 -15.82
C GLN A 202 -14.72 6.41 -16.86
N PRO A 203 -15.09 7.72 -16.69
CA PRO A 203 -14.71 8.77 -17.63
C PRO A 203 -13.19 9.04 -17.74
N HIS A 204 -12.42 8.59 -16.77
CA HIS A 204 -10.96 8.81 -16.68
C HIS A 204 -10.14 7.64 -17.25
N TYR A 205 -10.81 6.47 -17.49
CA TYR A 205 -10.17 5.21 -17.96
C TYR A 205 -10.66 4.80 -19.39
#